data_f69ec4e1c1adbba98f749ed86686ab95
#
_entry.id   f69ec4e1c1adbba98f749ed86686ab95
#
_cell.length_a   1.000
_cell.length_b   1.000
_cell.length_c   1.000
_cell.angle_alpha   90.00
_cell.angle_beta   90.00
_cell.angle_gamma   90.00
#
_symmetry.space_group_name_H-M   'P 1'
#
loop_
_entity.id
_entity.type
_entity.pdbx_description
1 polymer ?
#
loop_
_entity_poly.entity_id
_entity_poly.type
_entity_poly.pdbx_seq_one_letter_code
_entity_poly.pdbx_strand_id
1 'polypeptide(L)'
;ARRHLLIGGAASLVGGGVLAQETPGLALNGEWRQGGFAFGRTWPRALVFVDGEALTAASDAGLFVVGFDRDAPGSAQIEARGPNGQTARRTLDIAPGRFPSTVVNGLPSSTVEPTDPELLARIRREVLAKTEAFTSRVAGDDFRDGFDWPLATYRVTSQWGSQRVLNGTPARPHYGVDLAAPQGSIIRAPADGRIAMAQTGMHFEGGLTLIDHGQGLITAYLHQSRIDVTAGQRVSRGQAIGRVGMTGRATGPHLCWRMKWRDRNLNPALMVGRRAPETVYNQP
;
A
#
# COMPACT_ATOMS: atom_id res chain seq x y z
N ALA A 1 -39.94 -47.08 31.09
CA ALA A 1 -39.59 -46.22 30.00
C ALA A 1 -38.68 -45.06 30.51
N ARG A 2 -37.38 -45.18 30.36
CA ARG A 2 -36.42 -44.11 30.70
C ARG A 2 -35.97 -43.44 29.39
N ARG A 3 -36.27 -42.16 29.25
CA ARG A 3 -35.77 -41.32 28.15
C ARG A 3 -34.37 -40.82 28.51
N HIS A 4 -33.38 -41.16 27.71
CA HIS A 4 -32.05 -40.52 27.75
C HIS A 4 -32.06 -39.27 26.91
N LEU A 5 -31.76 -38.16 27.55
CA LEU A 5 -31.58 -36.86 26.91
C LEU A 5 -30.09 -36.76 26.53
N LEU A 6 -29.80 -36.72 25.23
CA LEU A 6 -28.47 -36.43 24.69
C LEU A 6 -28.30 -34.91 24.64
N ILE A 7 -27.43 -34.39 25.48
CA ILE A 7 -27.01 -32.99 25.42
C ILE A 7 -25.83 -32.91 24.42
N GLY A 8 -26.10 -32.35 23.25
CA GLY A 8 -25.06 -32.03 22.26
C GLY A 8 -24.32 -30.79 22.69
N GLY A 9 -23.05 -30.93 23.07
CA GLY A 9 -22.16 -29.84 23.36
C GLY A 9 -21.68 -29.17 22.03
N ALA A 10 -22.09 -27.94 21.80
CA ALA A 10 -21.53 -27.11 20.75
C ALA A 10 -20.11 -26.66 21.16
N ALA A 11 -19.09 -27.18 20.51
CA ALA A 11 -17.73 -26.69 20.66
C ALA A 11 -17.59 -25.35 19.92
N SER A 12 -17.62 -24.24 20.67
CA SER A 12 -17.27 -22.93 20.16
C SER A 12 -15.76 -22.90 19.88
N LEU A 13 -15.39 -22.88 18.59
CA LEU A 13 -14.04 -22.55 18.15
C LEU A 13 -13.79 -21.08 18.47
N VAL A 14 -13.21 -20.82 19.62
CA VAL A 14 -12.61 -19.52 19.95
C VAL A 14 -11.38 -19.40 19.07
N GLY A 15 -11.49 -18.59 18.00
CA GLY A 15 -10.35 -18.16 17.21
C GLY A 15 -9.37 -17.44 18.13
N GLY A 16 -8.25 -18.10 18.45
CA GLY A 16 -7.18 -17.51 19.24
C GLY A 16 -6.56 -16.33 18.49
N GLY A 17 -7.03 -15.13 18.77
CA GLY A 17 -6.27 -13.94 18.48
C GLY A 17 -4.95 -14.05 19.24
N VAL A 18 -3.82 -14.12 18.51
CA VAL A 18 -2.48 -14.00 19.10
C VAL A 18 -2.46 -12.66 19.81
N LEU A 19 -2.50 -12.68 21.13
CA LEU A 19 -2.32 -11.49 21.94
C LEU A 19 -0.97 -10.88 21.53
N ALA A 20 -1.01 -9.65 21.04
CA ALA A 20 0.20 -8.94 20.64
C ALA A 20 1.10 -8.83 21.88
N GLN A 21 2.26 -9.48 21.82
CA GLN A 21 3.24 -9.42 22.92
C GLN A 21 3.69 -7.97 23.05
N GLU A 22 3.33 -7.34 24.16
CA GLU A 22 3.64 -5.94 24.44
C GLU A 22 5.14 -5.78 24.67
N THR A 23 5.77 -4.89 23.91
CA THR A 23 7.18 -4.54 24.08
C THR A 23 7.25 -3.12 24.62
N PRO A 24 7.81 -2.89 25.83
CA PRO A 24 7.97 -1.54 26.35
C PRO A 24 8.69 -0.62 25.36
N GLY A 25 8.13 0.55 25.13
CA GLY A 25 8.69 1.54 24.18
C GLY A 25 8.43 1.27 22.69
N LEU A 26 7.72 0.17 22.32
CA LEU A 26 7.40 -0.16 20.92
C LEU A 26 6.04 -0.83 20.81
N ALA A 27 5.05 -0.10 20.31
CA ALA A 27 3.74 -0.63 19.97
C ALA A 27 3.64 -0.82 18.46
N LEU A 28 3.15 -1.98 18.00
CA LEU A 28 2.98 -2.31 16.58
C LEU A 28 1.57 -2.83 16.32
N ASN A 29 0.97 -2.37 15.23
CA ASN A 29 -0.32 -2.81 14.71
C ASN A 29 -0.21 -2.93 13.18
N GLY A 30 -0.88 -3.90 12.55
CA GLY A 30 -0.84 -4.03 11.09
C GLY A 30 -1.17 -5.41 10.57
N GLU A 31 -0.75 -5.67 9.35
CA GLU A 31 -0.89 -6.93 8.64
C GLU A 31 0.51 -7.49 8.35
N TRP A 32 0.98 -8.38 9.19
CA TRP A 32 2.34 -8.93 9.11
C TRP A 32 2.38 -10.10 8.13
N ARG A 33 2.40 -9.75 6.88
CA ARG A 33 2.43 -10.68 5.76
C ARG A 33 3.10 -10.07 4.55
N GLN A 34 3.48 -10.88 3.57
CA GLN A 34 3.96 -10.39 2.27
C GLN A 34 2.95 -9.45 1.63
N GLY A 35 3.41 -8.26 1.22
CA GLY A 35 2.58 -7.15 0.77
C GLY A 35 1.93 -6.34 1.89
N GLY A 36 2.17 -6.69 3.15
CA GLY A 36 1.59 -6.03 4.32
C GLY A 36 2.47 -4.93 4.90
N PHE A 37 2.16 -4.55 6.14
CA PHE A 37 2.77 -3.41 6.81
C PHE A 37 2.69 -3.56 8.33
N ALA A 38 3.47 -2.73 9.05
CA ALA A 38 3.25 -2.42 10.44
C ALA A 38 3.20 -0.90 10.63
N PHE A 39 2.13 -0.40 11.24
CA PHE A 39 2.12 0.90 11.89
C PHE A 39 2.73 0.75 13.28
N GLY A 40 3.58 1.69 13.65
CA GLY A 40 4.24 1.67 14.94
C GLY A 40 4.13 2.98 15.68
N ARG A 41 4.26 2.88 17.00
CA ARG A 41 4.48 4.00 17.90
C ARG A 41 5.65 3.68 18.82
N THR A 42 6.52 4.65 18.99
CA THR A 42 7.71 4.58 19.81
C THR A 42 8.05 5.98 20.36
N TRP A 43 9.27 6.20 20.83
CA TRP A 43 9.71 7.54 21.26
C TRP A 43 9.71 8.52 20.08
N PRO A 44 9.35 9.77 20.31
CA PRO A 44 9.46 10.82 19.30
C PRO A 44 10.85 10.86 18.66
N ARG A 45 10.91 10.97 17.33
CA ARG A 45 12.16 11.06 16.54
C ARG A 45 13.11 9.85 16.67
N ALA A 46 12.65 8.73 17.22
CA ALA A 46 13.45 7.51 17.27
C ALA A 46 13.80 7.04 15.84
N LEU A 47 15.02 6.59 15.63
CA LEU A 47 15.39 5.89 14.41
C LEU A 47 14.75 4.50 14.43
N VAL A 48 14.16 4.11 13.29
CA VAL A 48 13.52 2.81 13.12
C VAL A 48 14.29 1.99 12.10
N PHE A 49 14.71 0.82 12.56
CA PHE A 49 15.47 -0.16 11.79
C PHE A 49 14.55 -1.34 11.44
N VAL A 50 14.75 -1.89 10.27
CA VAL A 50 14.19 -3.16 9.83
C VAL A 50 15.35 -4.06 9.44
N ASP A 51 15.49 -5.20 10.11
CA ASP A 51 16.57 -6.17 9.90
C ASP A 51 17.99 -5.53 9.96
N GLY A 52 18.15 -4.54 10.86
CA GLY A 52 19.41 -3.82 11.08
C GLY A 52 19.64 -2.63 10.16
N GLU A 53 18.81 -2.41 9.14
CA GLU A 53 18.88 -1.26 8.24
C GLU A 53 18.01 -0.09 8.76
N ALA A 54 18.60 1.11 8.89
CA ALA A 54 17.88 2.32 9.30
C ALA A 54 17.02 2.83 8.15
N LEU A 55 15.71 2.55 8.19
CA LEU A 55 14.81 2.86 7.08
C LEU A 55 13.95 4.09 7.30
N THR A 56 13.57 4.43 8.53
CA THR A 56 12.74 5.60 8.80
C THR A 56 13.02 6.17 10.19
N ALA A 57 12.42 7.32 10.48
CA ALA A 57 12.39 7.88 11.83
C ALA A 57 10.92 8.08 12.24
N ALA A 58 10.63 7.85 13.51
CA ALA A 58 9.33 8.16 14.07
C ALA A 58 9.07 9.67 14.01
N SER A 59 7.82 10.06 13.81
CA SER A 59 7.39 11.46 13.82
C SER A 59 7.58 12.11 15.22
N ASP A 60 7.31 13.40 15.33
CA ASP A 60 7.25 14.09 16.62
C ASP A 60 6.17 13.51 17.56
N ALA A 61 5.16 12.83 17.02
CA ALA A 61 4.17 12.07 17.77
C ALA A 61 4.62 10.62 18.07
N GLY A 62 5.84 10.23 17.68
CA GLY A 62 6.37 8.88 17.86
C GLY A 62 5.82 7.84 16.86
N LEU A 63 5.08 8.26 15.85
CA LEU A 63 4.48 7.36 14.87
C LEU A 63 5.42 7.02 13.73
N PHE A 64 5.35 5.78 13.23
CA PHE A 64 6.07 5.33 12.05
C PHE A 64 5.30 4.26 11.29
N VAL A 65 5.72 4.00 10.06
CA VAL A 65 5.25 2.89 9.23
C VAL A 65 6.44 2.12 8.67
N VAL A 66 6.30 0.81 8.57
CA VAL A 66 7.22 -0.07 7.84
C VAL A 66 6.41 -1.00 6.94
N GLY A 67 6.95 -1.32 5.78
CA GLY A 67 6.30 -2.16 4.78
C GLY A 67 7.04 -3.46 4.54
N PHE A 68 6.30 -4.50 4.13
CA PHE A 68 6.82 -5.81 3.76
C PHE A 68 6.50 -6.06 2.28
N ASP A 69 7.53 -6.14 1.42
CA ASP A 69 7.32 -6.37 -0.01
C ASP A 69 6.68 -7.74 -0.28
N ARG A 70 6.30 -7.97 -1.54
CA ARG A 70 5.73 -9.24 -2.02
C ARG A 70 6.60 -10.44 -1.70
N ASP A 71 7.91 -10.26 -1.77
CA ASP A 71 8.91 -11.31 -1.58
C ASP A 71 9.64 -11.15 -0.22
N ALA A 72 9.00 -10.48 0.76
CA ALA A 72 9.56 -10.31 2.11
C ALA A 72 9.88 -11.67 2.75
N PRO A 73 10.99 -11.78 3.52
CA PRO A 73 11.31 -12.97 4.29
C PRO A 73 10.21 -13.35 5.28
N GLY A 74 10.21 -14.59 5.76
CA GLY A 74 9.23 -15.11 6.74
C GLY A 74 9.30 -14.46 8.13
N SER A 75 10.27 -13.57 8.36
CA SER A 75 10.37 -12.78 9.59
C SER A 75 10.97 -11.41 9.29
N ALA A 76 10.69 -10.43 10.17
CA ALA A 76 11.28 -9.11 10.13
C ALA A 76 11.53 -8.62 11.55
N GLN A 77 12.73 -8.12 11.84
CA GLN A 77 13.07 -7.50 13.12
C GLN A 77 12.87 -5.99 13.02
N ILE A 78 11.97 -5.46 13.83
CA ILE A 78 11.74 -4.01 13.98
C ILE A 78 12.47 -3.56 15.24
N GLU A 79 13.34 -2.56 15.11
CA GLU A 79 14.06 -1.96 16.23
C GLU A 79 13.87 -0.45 16.21
N ALA A 80 13.53 0.12 17.36
CA ALA A 80 13.47 1.57 17.58
C ALA A 80 14.61 2.00 18.52
N ARG A 81 15.36 3.04 18.11
CA ARG A 81 16.41 3.66 18.92
C ARG A 81 16.03 5.11 19.20
N GLY A 82 15.68 5.38 20.43
CA GLY A 82 15.30 6.72 20.89
C GLY A 82 16.51 7.66 21.02
N PRO A 83 16.28 8.98 21.00
CA PRO A 83 17.34 9.99 21.03
C PRO A 83 18.15 9.99 22.34
N ASN A 84 17.62 9.43 23.42
CA ASN A 84 18.29 9.34 24.72
C ASN A 84 18.89 7.94 24.98
N GLY A 85 19.16 7.17 23.92
CA GLY A 85 19.78 5.84 24.02
C GLY A 85 18.80 4.69 24.35
N GLN A 86 17.50 4.98 24.43
CA GLN A 86 16.49 3.94 24.60
C GLN A 86 16.48 3.01 23.40
N THR A 87 16.26 1.72 23.63
CA THR A 87 16.13 0.73 22.56
C THR A 87 14.96 -0.20 22.83
N ALA A 88 14.12 -0.41 21.83
CA ALA A 88 13.08 -1.44 21.86
C ALA A 88 13.15 -2.24 20.56
N ARG A 89 12.94 -3.55 20.66
CA ARG A 89 13.08 -4.46 19.51
C ARG A 89 12.00 -5.53 19.55
N ARG A 90 11.45 -5.83 18.37
CA ARG A 90 10.47 -6.89 18.19
C ARG A 90 10.67 -7.62 16.87
N THR A 91 10.63 -8.94 16.91
CA THR A 91 10.59 -9.79 15.70
C THR A 91 9.13 -10.10 15.36
N LEU A 92 8.78 -9.97 14.10
CA LEU A 92 7.47 -10.27 13.55
C LEU A 92 7.57 -11.48 12.65
N ASP A 93 6.63 -12.42 12.78
CA ASP A 93 6.46 -13.49 11.83
C ASP A 93 5.67 -12.96 10.62
N ILE A 94 6.26 -13.01 9.44
CA ILE A 94 5.68 -12.50 8.19
C ILE A 94 5.02 -13.66 7.43
N ALA A 95 3.70 -13.70 7.45
CA ALA A 95 2.94 -14.74 6.77
C ALA A 95 3.13 -14.66 5.25
N PRO A 96 3.25 -15.80 4.54
CA PRO A 96 3.35 -15.83 3.09
C PRO A 96 2.08 -15.32 2.43
N GLY A 97 2.22 -14.62 1.30
CA GLY A 97 1.13 -14.20 0.43
C GLY A 97 0.73 -15.32 -0.54
N ARG A 98 -0.50 -15.24 -1.04
CA ARG A 98 -0.96 -16.07 -2.16
C ARG A 98 -1.12 -15.19 -3.38
N PHE A 99 -0.35 -15.46 -4.44
CA PHE A 99 -0.29 -14.63 -5.63
C PHE A 99 -0.66 -15.45 -6.87
N PRO A 100 -1.95 -15.50 -7.25
CA PRO A 100 -2.39 -16.24 -8.42
C PRO A 100 -1.81 -15.65 -9.71
N SER A 101 -1.73 -16.48 -10.76
CA SER A 101 -1.39 -16.00 -12.10
C SER A 101 -2.64 -15.45 -12.77
N THR A 102 -2.50 -14.34 -13.51
CA THR A 102 -3.58 -13.69 -14.26
C THR A 102 -3.15 -13.49 -15.70
N VAL A 103 -3.94 -13.98 -16.63
CA VAL A 103 -3.73 -13.79 -18.08
C VAL A 103 -4.54 -12.57 -18.54
N VAL A 104 -3.90 -11.65 -19.25
CA VAL A 104 -4.53 -10.47 -19.86
C VAL A 104 -4.21 -10.47 -21.34
N ASN A 105 -5.23 -10.61 -22.18
CA ASN A 105 -5.11 -10.63 -23.64
C ASN A 105 -5.75 -9.39 -24.27
N GLY A 106 -5.49 -9.16 -25.57
CA GLY A 106 -6.05 -8.04 -26.30
C GLY A 106 -5.39 -6.68 -26.02
N LEU A 107 -4.21 -6.69 -25.41
CA LEU A 107 -3.40 -5.48 -25.26
C LEU A 107 -2.70 -5.11 -26.58
N PRO A 108 -2.59 -3.81 -26.94
CA PRO A 108 -1.73 -3.38 -28.03
C PRO A 108 -0.28 -3.85 -27.80
N SER A 109 0.39 -4.38 -28.84
CA SER A 109 1.77 -4.88 -28.76
C SER A 109 2.74 -3.81 -28.22
N SER A 110 2.55 -2.55 -28.60
CA SER A 110 3.33 -1.41 -28.09
C SER A 110 3.25 -1.22 -26.58
N THR A 111 2.23 -1.77 -25.91
CA THR A 111 2.10 -1.72 -24.44
C THR A 111 2.56 -2.99 -23.74
N VAL A 112 2.94 -4.04 -24.48
CA VAL A 112 3.50 -5.29 -23.94
C VAL A 112 5.00 -5.33 -24.21
N GLU A 113 5.41 -5.23 -25.47
CA GLU A 113 6.81 -5.25 -25.92
C GLU A 113 7.07 -4.09 -26.89
N PRO A 114 7.19 -2.85 -26.41
CA PRO A 114 7.47 -1.70 -27.26
C PRO A 114 8.86 -1.80 -27.88
N THR A 115 8.93 -1.61 -29.21
CA THR A 115 10.17 -1.69 -30.00
C THR A 115 10.55 -0.37 -30.66
N ASP A 116 9.61 0.57 -30.81
CA ASP A 116 9.84 1.88 -31.40
C ASP A 116 10.84 2.69 -30.55
N PRO A 117 11.97 3.19 -31.12
CA PRO A 117 12.99 3.93 -30.39
C PRO A 117 12.46 5.23 -29.76
N GLU A 118 11.57 5.97 -30.40
CA GLU A 118 11.00 7.22 -29.87
C GLU A 118 10.08 6.91 -28.70
N LEU A 119 9.25 5.89 -28.82
CA LEU A 119 8.39 5.40 -27.76
C LEU A 119 9.22 4.91 -26.55
N LEU A 120 10.29 4.15 -26.79
CA LEU A 120 11.20 3.72 -25.74
C LEU A 120 11.88 4.89 -25.02
N ALA A 121 12.28 5.93 -25.78
CA ALA A 121 12.84 7.14 -25.20
C ALA A 121 11.80 7.89 -24.34
N ARG A 122 10.54 7.97 -24.77
CA ARG A 122 9.42 8.50 -24.00
C ARG A 122 9.18 7.71 -22.73
N ILE A 123 9.07 6.38 -22.83
CA ILE A 123 8.87 5.50 -21.66
C ILE A 123 9.99 5.70 -20.63
N ARG A 124 11.25 5.80 -21.06
CA ARG A 124 12.38 6.07 -20.15
C ARG A 124 12.21 7.39 -19.39
N ARG A 125 11.82 8.49 -20.07
CA ARG A 125 11.54 9.78 -19.40
C ARG A 125 10.40 9.66 -18.38
N GLU A 126 9.31 8.99 -18.73
CA GLU A 126 8.16 8.76 -17.86
C GLU A 126 8.53 7.93 -16.62
N VAL A 127 9.35 6.89 -16.79
CA VAL A 127 9.89 6.07 -15.68
C VAL A 127 10.76 6.91 -14.75
N LEU A 128 11.65 7.74 -15.28
CA LEU A 128 12.51 8.61 -14.46
C LEU A 128 11.69 9.61 -13.65
N ALA A 129 10.75 10.32 -14.27
CA ALA A 129 9.88 11.28 -13.58
C ALA A 129 9.05 10.61 -12.47
N LYS A 130 8.50 9.43 -12.75
CA LYS A 130 7.76 8.64 -11.75
C LYS A 130 8.67 8.16 -10.61
N THR A 131 9.88 7.69 -10.93
CA THR A 131 10.86 7.25 -9.93
C THR A 131 11.24 8.39 -9.00
N GLU A 132 11.50 9.57 -9.55
CA GLU A 132 11.76 10.79 -8.78
C GLU A 132 10.57 11.14 -7.86
N ALA A 133 9.36 11.12 -8.38
CA ALA A 133 8.16 11.39 -7.58
C ALA A 133 7.98 10.39 -6.41
N PHE A 134 8.39 9.14 -6.59
CA PHE A 134 8.42 8.14 -5.51
C PHE A 134 9.54 8.36 -4.48
N THR A 135 10.47 9.27 -4.72
CA THR A 135 11.45 9.69 -3.69
C THR A 135 10.90 10.72 -2.71
N SER A 136 9.67 11.22 -2.91
CA SER A 136 9.01 12.14 -1.99
C SER A 136 9.04 11.62 -0.56
N ARG A 137 9.34 12.52 0.39
CA ARG A 137 9.46 12.22 1.82
C ARG A 137 8.88 13.39 2.61
N VAL A 138 7.56 13.58 2.49
CA VAL A 138 6.88 14.60 3.30
C VAL A 138 7.01 14.20 4.77
N ALA A 139 7.43 15.16 5.58
CA ALA A 139 7.41 15.00 7.03
C ALA A 139 5.95 14.97 7.49
N GLY A 140 5.58 13.96 8.25
CA GLY A 140 4.21 13.80 8.76
C GLY A 140 3.81 12.35 8.90
N ASP A 141 2.62 12.17 9.40
CA ASP A 141 2.01 10.88 9.72
C ASP A 141 0.52 10.86 9.29
N ASP A 142 0.25 11.34 8.06
CA ASP A 142 -1.08 11.36 7.45
C ASP A 142 -1.71 9.97 7.30
N PHE A 143 -0.91 8.92 7.42
CA PHE A 143 -1.34 7.52 7.46
C PHE A 143 -1.94 7.10 8.82
N ARG A 144 -1.82 7.93 9.88
CA ARG A 144 -2.15 7.54 11.27
C ARG A 144 -3.57 7.00 11.45
N ASP A 145 -4.53 7.61 10.75
CA ASP A 145 -5.95 7.25 10.83
C ASP A 145 -6.35 6.18 9.81
N GLY A 146 -5.35 5.57 9.14
CA GLY A 146 -5.53 4.54 8.12
C GLY A 146 -6.04 5.09 6.80
N PHE A 147 -6.61 4.21 5.99
CA PHE A 147 -7.02 4.51 4.62
C PHE A 147 -8.46 4.09 4.38
N ASP A 148 -9.17 4.84 3.54
CA ASP A 148 -10.46 4.47 2.99
C ASP A 148 -10.30 3.87 1.59
N TRP A 149 -11.34 3.25 1.04
CA TRP A 149 -11.36 2.90 -0.37
C TRP A 149 -11.47 4.18 -1.23
N PRO A 150 -10.68 4.29 -2.32
CA PRO A 150 -10.69 5.49 -3.17
C PRO A 150 -11.94 5.63 -4.04
N LEU A 151 -12.79 4.60 -4.12
CA LEU A 151 -14.05 4.58 -4.87
C LEU A 151 -15.21 4.19 -3.94
N ALA A 152 -16.35 4.86 -4.09
CA ALA A 152 -17.57 4.54 -3.32
C ALA A 152 -18.21 3.22 -3.77
N THR A 153 -18.13 2.92 -5.08
CA THR A 153 -18.69 1.69 -5.67
C THR A 153 -17.69 1.14 -6.68
N TYR A 154 -17.38 -0.14 -6.54
CA TYR A 154 -16.41 -0.83 -7.41
C TYR A 154 -16.56 -2.35 -7.30
N ARG A 155 -15.92 -3.05 -8.22
CA ARG A 155 -15.69 -4.51 -8.16
C ARG A 155 -14.19 -4.78 -8.32
N VAL A 156 -13.61 -5.53 -7.41
CA VAL A 156 -12.20 -5.97 -7.53
C VAL A 156 -12.10 -6.95 -8.70
N THR A 157 -11.28 -6.61 -9.70
CA THR A 157 -11.06 -7.42 -10.90
C THR A 157 -9.67 -8.02 -10.98
N SER A 158 -8.69 -7.44 -10.28
CA SER A 158 -7.35 -8.01 -10.15
C SER A 158 -6.80 -7.74 -8.76
N GLN A 159 -6.32 -8.79 -8.12
CA GLN A 159 -5.72 -8.69 -6.79
C GLN A 159 -4.26 -8.23 -6.87
N TRP A 160 -3.81 -7.57 -5.82
CA TRP A 160 -2.42 -7.19 -5.66
C TRP A 160 -1.49 -8.43 -5.61
N GLY A 161 -0.31 -8.30 -6.18
CA GLY A 161 0.72 -9.33 -6.17
C GLY A 161 0.53 -10.45 -7.22
N SER A 162 -0.59 -10.45 -7.95
CA SER A 162 -0.85 -11.46 -8.99
C SER A 162 0.26 -11.46 -10.05
N GLN A 163 0.80 -12.64 -10.38
CA GLN A 163 1.71 -12.80 -11.52
C GLN A 163 0.94 -12.52 -12.82
N ARG A 164 1.46 -11.67 -13.69
CA ARG A 164 0.81 -11.36 -14.97
C ARG A 164 1.45 -12.08 -16.14
N VAL A 165 0.61 -12.53 -17.06
CA VAL A 165 0.97 -12.96 -18.41
C VAL A 165 0.19 -12.05 -19.36
N LEU A 166 0.90 -11.24 -20.15
CA LEU A 166 0.32 -10.23 -21.03
C LEU A 166 0.47 -10.69 -22.49
N ASN A 167 -0.64 -10.95 -23.19
CA ASN A 167 -0.65 -11.52 -24.54
C ASN A 167 0.25 -12.76 -24.70
N GLY A 168 0.33 -13.62 -23.64
CA GLY A 168 1.22 -14.77 -23.60
C GLY A 168 2.63 -14.51 -23.06
N THR A 169 3.06 -13.26 -22.93
CA THR A 169 4.39 -12.89 -22.42
C THR A 169 4.35 -12.75 -20.89
N PRO A 170 5.23 -13.46 -20.11
CA PRO A 170 5.37 -13.25 -18.69
C PRO A 170 5.80 -11.80 -18.36
N ALA A 171 5.12 -11.16 -17.43
CA ALA A 171 5.35 -9.79 -17.04
C ALA A 171 5.62 -9.68 -15.54
N ARG A 172 6.02 -8.50 -15.06
CA ARG A 172 6.19 -8.22 -13.63
C ARG A 172 4.87 -8.43 -12.89
N PRO A 173 4.92 -8.84 -11.60
CA PRO A 173 3.73 -8.93 -10.76
C PRO A 173 2.91 -7.65 -10.78
N HIS A 174 1.61 -7.79 -10.62
CA HIS A 174 0.70 -6.66 -10.51
C HIS A 174 0.75 -6.06 -9.10
N TYR A 175 1.48 -4.98 -8.92
CA TYR A 175 1.62 -4.27 -7.64
C TYR A 175 0.47 -3.26 -7.41
N GLY A 176 -0.77 -3.64 -7.76
CA GLY A 176 -1.96 -2.83 -7.55
C GLY A 176 -3.21 -3.69 -7.34
N VAL A 177 -4.26 -3.06 -6.88
CA VAL A 177 -5.62 -3.62 -6.87
C VAL A 177 -6.38 -2.92 -7.99
N ASP A 178 -6.93 -3.69 -8.93
CA ASP A 178 -7.77 -3.13 -10.01
C ASP A 178 -9.22 -3.10 -9.56
N LEU A 179 -9.77 -1.90 -9.49
CA LEU A 179 -11.12 -1.57 -9.05
C LEU A 179 -11.94 -1.15 -10.27
N ALA A 180 -12.71 -2.08 -10.86
CA ALA A 180 -13.60 -1.77 -11.97
C ALA A 180 -14.76 -0.87 -11.50
N ALA A 181 -14.95 0.24 -12.21
CA ALA A 181 -16.02 1.19 -11.99
C ALA A 181 -16.32 1.91 -13.31
N PRO A 182 -17.52 2.50 -13.47
CA PRO A 182 -17.86 3.27 -14.67
C PRO A 182 -16.85 4.39 -14.92
N GLN A 183 -16.54 4.64 -16.20
CA GLN A 183 -15.72 5.80 -16.59
C GLN A 183 -16.33 7.09 -16.05
N GLY A 184 -15.50 7.98 -15.52
CA GLY A 184 -15.96 9.22 -14.89
C GLY A 184 -16.31 9.11 -13.41
N SER A 185 -16.33 7.89 -12.81
CA SER A 185 -16.51 7.72 -11.36
C SER A 185 -15.47 8.52 -10.59
N ILE A 186 -15.88 9.16 -9.50
CA ILE A 186 -15.01 10.03 -8.69
C ILE A 186 -13.99 9.18 -7.93
N ILE A 187 -12.71 9.49 -8.11
CA ILE A 187 -11.61 8.97 -7.29
C ILE A 187 -11.38 9.95 -6.15
N ARG A 188 -11.33 9.44 -4.91
CA ARG A 188 -11.11 10.24 -3.70
C ARG A 188 -9.78 9.88 -3.04
N ALA A 189 -9.14 10.85 -2.39
CA ALA A 189 -7.99 10.61 -1.54
C ALA A 189 -8.41 9.73 -0.35
N PRO A 190 -7.76 8.57 -0.12
CA PRO A 190 -8.15 7.65 0.97
C PRO A 190 -7.68 8.11 2.34
N ALA A 191 -6.73 9.02 2.41
CA ALA A 191 -6.19 9.67 3.60
C ALA A 191 -5.69 11.07 3.22
N ASP A 192 -5.37 11.88 4.20
CA ASP A 192 -4.66 13.14 3.98
C ASP A 192 -3.32 12.88 3.29
N GLY A 193 -2.78 13.90 2.60
CA GLY A 193 -1.48 13.76 1.95
C GLY A 193 -1.11 14.96 1.09
N ARG A 194 0.04 14.85 0.43
CA ARG A 194 0.52 15.83 -0.53
C ARG A 194 0.69 15.19 -1.89
N ILE A 195 0.22 15.83 -2.94
CA ILE A 195 0.37 15.35 -4.32
C ILE A 195 1.86 15.40 -4.69
N ALA A 196 2.47 14.22 -4.85
CA ALA A 196 3.85 14.10 -5.29
C ALA A 196 3.95 14.17 -6.83
N MET A 197 2.91 13.73 -7.54
CA MET A 197 2.83 13.79 -9.00
C MET A 197 1.38 13.84 -9.46
N ALA A 198 1.11 14.60 -10.53
CA ALA A 198 -0.16 14.64 -11.25
C ALA A 198 0.14 14.79 -12.74
N GLN A 199 0.09 13.69 -13.49
CA GLN A 199 0.53 13.63 -14.89
C GLN A 199 -0.48 12.91 -15.75
N THR A 200 -0.86 13.50 -16.88
CA THR A 200 -1.71 12.85 -17.88
C THR A 200 -0.89 12.26 -19.02
N GLY A 201 -1.50 11.32 -19.75
CA GLY A 201 -0.96 10.83 -21.02
C GLY A 201 0.28 9.95 -20.91
N MET A 202 0.61 9.38 -19.75
CA MET A 202 1.73 8.43 -19.64
C MET A 202 1.40 7.13 -20.40
N HIS A 203 2.43 6.56 -21.03
CA HIS A 203 2.26 5.41 -21.93
C HIS A 203 1.62 4.19 -21.23
N PHE A 204 2.11 3.82 -20.07
CA PHE A 204 1.58 2.67 -19.33
C PHE A 204 0.51 3.06 -18.29
N GLU A 205 0.76 4.11 -17.54
CA GLU A 205 -0.10 4.53 -16.45
C GLU A 205 -1.31 5.35 -16.90
N GLY A 206 -1.24 5.96 -18.10
CA GLY A 206 -2.26 6.90 -18.56
C GLY A 206 -2.27 8.17 -17.73
N GLY A 207 -3.41 8.52 -17.16
CA GLY A 207 -3.50 9.55 -16.12
C GLY A 207 -3.03 8.98 -14.78
N LEU A 208 -2.00 9.59 -14.17
CA LEU A 208 -1.36 9.16 -12.93
C LEU A 208 -1.38 10.25 -11.88
N THR A 209 -1.86 9.95 -10.67
CA THR A 209 -1.68 10.76 -9.47
C THR A 209 -0.91 9.95 -8.43
N LEU A 210 0.08 10.58 -7.77
CA LEU A 210 0.77 10.04 -6.60
C LEU A 210 0.48 10.94 -5.40
N ILE A 211 0.16 10.34 -4.25
CA ILE A 211 -0.06 11.04 -2.97
C ILE A 211 0.95 10.50 -1.95
N ASP A 212 1.77 11.39 -1.40
CA ASP A 212 2.65 11.09 -0.26
C ASP A 212 1.90 11.35 1.05
N HIS A 213 1.78 10.31 1.88
CA HIS A 213 1.10 10.29 3.17
C HIS A 213 2.05 10.41 4.37
N GLY A 214 3.31 10.76 4.09
CA GLY A 214 4.37 10.88 5.08
C GLY A 214 5.28 9.65 5.13
N GLN A 215 6.53 9.86 5.54
CA GLN A 215 7.58 8.86 5.74
C GLN A 215 7.87 7.96 4.53
N GLY A 216 7.53 8.43 3.32
CA GLY A 216 7.69 7.70 2.06
C GLY A 216 6.62 6.65 1.79
N LEU A 217 5.47 6.73 2.47
CA LEU A 217 4.29 5.95 2.14
C LEU A 217 3.50 6.70 1.05
N ILE A 218 3.50 6.16 -0.16
CA ILE A 218 2.93 6.80 -1.34
C ILE A 218 1.89 5.90 -1.98
N THR A 219 0.70 6.45 -2.23
CA THR A 219 -0.34 5.80 -3.04
C THR A 219 -0.33 6.31 -4.47
N ALA A 220 -0.73 5.44 -5.42
CA ALA A 220 -0.78 5.76 -6.84
C ALA A 220 -2.13 5.37 -7.45
N TYR A 221 -2.64 6.25 -8.31
CA TYR A 221 -3.95 6.16 -8.96
C TYR A 221 -3.76 6.24 -10.47
N LEU A 222 -3.94 5.12 -11.18
CA LEU A 222 -3.64 4.97 -12.59
C LEU A 222 -4.91 4.94 -13.44
N HIS A 223 -4.71 5.10 -14.74
CA HIS A 223 -5.71 5.01 -15.82
C HIS A 223 -6.80 6.09 -15.77
N GLN A 224 -6.52 7.21 -15.07
CA GLN A 224 -7.48 8.30 -14.91
C GLN A 224 -7.83 8.95 -16.26
N SER A 225 -9.12 9.23 -16.47
CA SER A 225 -9.61 10.04 -17.61
C SER A 225 -9.45 11.54 -17.36
N ARG A 226 -9.42 11.96 -16.09
CA ARG A 226 -9.22 13.34 -15.66
C ARG A 226 -8.53 13.37 -14.30
N ILE A 227 -7.63 14.31 -14.12
CA ILE A 227 -6.96 14.62 -12.85
C ILE A 227 -7.47 15.99 -12.38
N ASP A 228 -7.92 16.07 -11.12
CA ASP A 228 -8.54 17.25 -10.54
C ASP A 228 -7.60 17.98 -9.53
N VAL A 229 -6.34 17.57 -9.46
CA VAL A 229 -5.31 18.08 -8.52
C VAL A 229 -4.00 18.37 -9.24
N THR A 230 -3.10 19.10 -8.59
CA THR A 230 -1.77 19.46 -9.11
C THR A 230 -0.66 19.02 -8.16
N ALA A 231 0.54 18.79 -8.69
CA ALA A 231 1.73 18.47 -7.89
C ALA A 231 1.98 19.56 -6.84
N GLY A 232 2.36 19.16 -5.64
CA GLY A 232 2.58 20.04 -4.48
C GLY A 232 1.31 20.38 -3.68
N GLN A 233 0.11 20.15 -4.22
CA GLN A 233 -1.15 20.41 -3.53
C GLN A 233 -1.31 19.50 -2.30
N ARG A 234 -1.80 20.04 -1.19
CA ARG A 234 -2.29 19.29 -0.05
C ARG A 234 -3.71 18.81 -0.33
N VAL A 235 -4.00 17.55 -0.03
CA VAL A 235 -5.34 16.96 -0.14
C VAL A 235 -5.78 16.38 1.19
N SER A 236 -7.08 16.45 1.45
CA SER A 236 -7.69 15.85 2.64
C SER A 236 -8.38 14.53 2.28
N ARG A 237 -8.52 13.63 3.25
CA ARG A 237 -9.31 12.40 3.15
C ARG A 237 -10.69 12.69 2.55
N GLY A 238 -11.12 11.89 1.58
CA GLY A 238 -12.40 12.05 0.90
C GLY A 238 -12.44 13.11 -0.21
N GLN A 239 -11.40 13.97 -0.33
CA GLN A 239 -11.32 14.95 -1.42
C GLN A 239 -11.25 14.27 -2.78
N ALA A 240 -12.01 14.79 -3.76
CA ALA A 240 -11.92 14.33 -5.14
C ALA A 240 -10.55 14.69 -5.74
N ILE A 241 -9.87 13.71 -6.35
CA ILE A 241 -8.54 13.87 -6.95
C ILE A 241 -8.52 13.60 -8.45
N GLY A 242 -9.59 12.99 -8.99
CA GLY A 242 -9.70 12.68 -10.41
C GLY A 242 -10.88 11.77 -10.72
N ARG A 243 -10.86 11.20 -11.92
CA ARG A 243 -11.94 10.36 -12.45
C ARG A 243 -11.40 9.06 -13.03
N VAL A 244 -12.11 7.96 -12.78
CA VAL A 244 -11.85 6.66 -13.43
C VAL A 244 -11.86 6.81 -14.95
N GLY A 245 -10.93 6.17 -15.59
CA GLY A 245 -10.81 6.11 -17.04
C GLY A 245 -10.34 4.75 -17.51
N MET A 246 -9.80 4.76 -18.74
CA MET A 246 -9.22 3.60 -19.43
C MET A 246 -7.95 4.03 -20.18
N THR A 247 -7.24 5.05 -19.68
CA THR A 247 -6.05 5.58 -20.35
C THR A 247 -4.81 4.73 -20.06
N GLY A 248 -3.80 4.79 -20.93
CA GLY A 248 -2.60 3.96 -20.80
C GLY A 248 -2.85 2.48 -21.13
N ARG A 249 -2.19 1.56 -20.41
CA ARG A 249 -2.32 0.12 -20.60
C ARG A 249 -3.49 -0.44 -19.80
N ALA A 250 -4.70 -0.30 -20.34
CA ALA A 250 -5.94 -0.77 -19.74
C ALA A 250 -6.82 -1.45 -20.80
N THR A 251 -7.58 -2.48 -20.42
CA THR A 251 -8.53 -3.21 -21.29
C THR A 251 -9.97 -2.81 -21.06
N GLY A 252 -10.25 -2.00 -20.05
CA GLY A 252 -11.59 -1.50 -19.72
C GLY A 252 -11.54 -0.47 -18.60
N PRO A 253 -12.63 0.26 -18.33
CA PRO A 253 -12.66 1.29 -17.31
C PRO A 253 -12.40 0.70 -15.90
N HIS A 254 -11.34 1.18 -15.23
CA HIS A 254 -11.00 0.81 -13.87
C HIS A 254 -10.02 1.81 -13.26
N LEU A 255 -9.88 1.78 -11.94
CA LEU A 255 -8.79 2.37 -11.20
C LEU A 255 -7.81 1.26 -10.82
N CYS A 256 -6.54 1.36 -11.24
CA CYS A 256 -5.47 0.57 -10.65
C CYS A 256 -4.90 1.36 -9.46
N TRP A 257 -5.22 0.89 -8.24
CA TRP A 257 -4.79 1.52 -7.00
C TRP A 257 -3.56 0.81 -6.44
N ARG A 258 -2.46 1.56 -6.25
CA ARG A 258 -1.17 1.02 -5.78
C ARG A 258 -0.69 1.74 -4.54
N MET A 259 0.24 1.10 -3.84
CA MET A 259 0.92 1.68 -2.70
C MET A 259 2.38 1.23 -2.67
N LYS A 260 3.26 2.16 -2.30
CA LYS A 260 4.66 1.88 -1.98
C LYS A 260 5.03 2.51 -0.66
N TRP A 261 5.87 1.83 0.08
CA TRP A 261 6.63 2.42 1.16
C TRP A 261 8.11 2.33 0.77
N ARG A 262 8.72 3.50 0.49
CA ARG A 262 10.06 3.59 -0.07
C ARG A 262 10.19 2.76 -1.36
N ASP A 263 11.06 1.74 -1.38
CA ASP A 263 11.27 0.80 -2.49
C ASP A 263 10.31 -0.41 -2.46
N ARG A 264 9.59 -0.64 -1.36
CA ARG A 264 8.74 -1.80 -1.13
C ARG A 264 7.32 -1.58 -1.64
N ASN A 265 6.80 -2.56 -2.39
CA ASN A 265 5.42 -2.52 -2.90
C ASN A 265 4.48 -3.13 -1.86
N LEU A 266 3.42 -2.42 -1.51
CA LEU A 266 2.45 -2.83 -0.51
C LEU A 266 1.08 -3.03 -1.13
N ASN A 267 0.28 -3.91 -0.53
CA ASN A 267 -1.12 -4.07 -0.88
C ASN A 267 -1.96 -2.99 -0.17
N PRO A 268 -2.46 -1.98 -0.89
CA PRO A 268 -3.22 -0.89 -0.27
C PRO A 268 -4.51 -1.38 0.41
N ALA A 269 -5.11 -2.46 -0.07
CA ALA A 269 -6.34 -3.01 0.51
C ALA A 269 -6.16 -3.50 1.96
N LEU A 270 -4.93 -3.88 2.35
CA LEU A 270 -4.65 -4.31 3.72
C LEU A 270 -4.61 -3.14 4.72
N MET A 271 -4.42 -1.89 4.25
CA MET A 271 -4.40 -0.70 5.11
C MET A 271 -5.78 -0.09 5.35
N VAL A 272 -6.79 -0.52 4.59
CA VAL A 272 -8.15 0.03 4.74
C VAL A 272 -8.71 -0.27 6.11
N GLY A 273 -9.16 0.76 6.83
CA GLY A 273 -9.73 0.68 8.18
C GLY A 273 -8.70 0.37 9.29
N ARG A 274 -7.40 0.33 8.98
CA ARG A 274 -6.34 0.13 9.98
C ARG A 274 -5.80 1.47 10.46
N ARG A 275 -5.53 1.59 11.77
CA ARG A 275 -5.01 2.82 12.39
C ARG A 275 -3.69 2.56 13.09
N ALA A 276 -2.88 3.59 13.22
CA ALA A 276 -1.67 3.54 14.03
C ALA A 276 -2.01 3.33 15.52
N PRO A 277 -1.11 2.74 16.32
CA PRO A 277 -1.30 2.62 17.77
C PRO A 277 -1.48 3.99 18.45
N GLU A 278 -2.45 4.11 19.35
CA GLU A 278 -2.72 5.36 20.07
C GLU A 278 -1.73 5.63 21.21
N THR A 279 -1.22 4.57 21.81
CA THR A 279 -0.31 4.65 22.97
C THR A 279 0.89 3.71 22.81
N VAL A 280 1.98 4.00 23.52
CA VAL A 280 3.07 3.06 23.78
C VAL A 280 2.84 2.48 25.16
N TYR A 281 3.04 1.19 25.31
CA TYR A 281 3.06 0.59 26.64
C TYR A 281 4.34 1.03 27.36
N ASN A 282 4.18 1.90 28.36
CA ASN A 282 5.24 2.16 29.32
C ASN A 282 5.05 1.15 30.44
N GLN A 283 6.08 0.36 30.78
CA GLN A 283 6.07 -0.32 32.06
C GLN A 283 6.12 0.76 33.15
N PRO A 284 5.38 0.54 34.28
CA PRO A 284 5.42 1.43 35.42
C PRO A 284 6.82 1.49 36.02
#